data_29f22b389ab2887b853f23849adcfede
#
_entry.id   29f22b389ab2887b853f23849adcfede
#
_cell.length_a   1.000
_cell.length_b   1.000
_cell.length_c   1.000
_cell.angle_alpha   90.00
_cell.angle_beta   90.00
_cell.angle_gamma   90.00
#
_symmetry.space_group_name_H-M   'P 1'
#
loop_
_entity.id
_entity.type
_entity.pdbx_description
1 polymer ?
#
loop_
_entity_poly.entity_id
_entity_poly.type
_entity_poly.pdbx_seq_one_letter_code
_entity_poly.pdbx_strand_id
1 'polypeptide(L)'
;MALTDAQLERYSRHLILKQIGVKGQKALLAGKVLVIGAGGLGSPVLSYLAAAGVGTLGICDGDVVSLSNLQRQILYTTDEIGQPKVECAKRRLSAMNPDVTFELYDYYLTPDNIMDIIAPYDIVVDCVDTFAVKYMINDACVLAKKPFVHGGILGFSGQVLTCLPGTACFRCFFRDPPPKEVSPSCAEAGVVGVTPGFIGSLQATEVVKFLTGTGTLLTNTLLVVHGDDMEFARLEMPGPDEDCPVCGKHPTSVKAELAEQPVCEIRS
;
A
#
# COMPACT_ATOMS: atom_id res chain seq x y z
N MET A 1 2.14 -26.64 -8.85
CA MET A 1 3.14 -27.35 -8.02
C MET A 1 2.48 -27.87 -6.75
N ALA A 2 2.94 -28.99 -6.19
CA ALA A 2 2.55 -29.40 -4.83
C ALA A 2 3.29 -28.53 -3.81
N LEU A 3 2.68 -28.33 -2.62
CA LEU A 3 3.38 -27.70 -1.50
C LEU A 3 4.42 -28.67 -0.93
N THR A 4 5.57 -28.15 -0.51
CA THR A 4 6.58 -28.94 0.21
C THR A 4 6.13 -29.19 1.65
N ASP A 5 6.74 -30.15 2.35
CA ASP A 5 6.43 -30.44 3.76
C ASP A 5 6.68 -29.22 4.66
N ALA A 6 7.75 -28.47 4.41
CA ALA A 6 8.03 -27.21 5.11
C ALA A 6 6.95 -26.15 4.87
N GLN A 7 6.42 -26.04 3.65
CA GLN A 7 5.31 -25.13 3.33
C GLN A 7 3.99 -25.61 3.96
N LEU A 8 3.74 -26.92 4.00
CA LEU A 8 2.57 -27.47 4.69
C LEU A 8 2.59 -27.13 6.17
N GLU A 9 3.75 -27.22 6.82
CA GLU A 9 3.92 -26.84 8.22
C GLU A 9 3.78 -25.32 8.40
N ARG A 10 4.55 -24.52 7.64
CA ARG A 10 4.58 -23.04 7.74
C ARG A 10 3.21 -22.42 7.56
N TYR A 11 2.46 -22.85 6.55
CA TYR A 11 1.16 -22.30 6.21
C TYR A 11 -0.03 -23.10 6.76
N SER A 12 0.21 -24.03 7.69
CA SER A 12 -0.83 -24.91 8.23
C SER A 12 -2.08 -24.18 8.70
N ARG A 13 -1.94 -22.98 9.30
CA ARG A 13 -3.06 -22.16 9.78
C ARG A 13 -3.89 -21.56 8.63
N HIS A 14 -3.29 -21.27 7.49
CA HIS A 14 -4.02 -20.89 6.27
C HIS A 14 -4.71 -22.10 5.62
N LEU A 15 -4.04 -23.25 5.61
CA LEU A 15 -4.54 -24.45 4.94
C LEU A 15 -5.83 -25.00 5.56
N ILE A 16 -6.04 -24.83 6.87
CA ILE A 16 -7.26 -25.27 7.56
C ILE A 16 -8.43 -24.28 7.41
N LEU A 17 -8.18 -23.04 6.97
CA LEU A 17 -9.24 -22.07 6.72
C LEU A 17 -9.98 -22.43 5.43
N LYS A 18 -11.29 -22.68 5.51
CA LYS A 18 -12.12 -23.03 4.34
C LYS A 18 -12.03 -21.99 3.21
N GLN A 19 -11.86 -20.72 3.57
CA GLN A 19 -11.78 -19.61 2.64
C GLN A 19 -10.44 -19.54 1.89
N ILE A 20 -9.35 -20.03 2.47
CA ILE A 20 -8.01 -20.01 1.87
C ILE A 20 -7.65 -21.42 1.35
N GLY A 21 -7.47 -22.36 2.26
CA GLY A 21 -7.11 -23.74 1.94
C GLY A 21 -5.82 -23.86 1.10
N VAL A 22 -5.64 -25.01 0.50
CA VAL A 22 -4.49 -25.27 -0.41
C VAL A 22 -4.55 -24.38 -1.66
N LYS A 23 -5.75 -24.09 -2.20
CA LYS A 23 -5.93 -23.30 -3.40
C LYS A 23 -5.49 -21.85 -3.16
N GLY A 24 -5.96 -21.22 -2.08
CA GLY A 24 -5.61 -19.85 -1.73
C GLY A 24 -4.12 -19.71 -1.39
N GLN A 25 -3.54 -20.68 -0.65
CA GLN A 25 -2.11 -20.65 -0.36
C GLN A 25 -1.25 -20.75 -1.63
N LYS A 26 -1.65 -21.56 -2.60
CA LYS A 26 -0.97 -21.61 -3.91
C LYS A 26 -1.10 -20.30 -4.67
N ALA A 27 -2.24 -19.62 -4.56
CA ALA A 27 -2.43 -18.29 -5.17
C ALA A 27 -1.52 -17.24 -4.50
N LEU A 28 -1.37 -17.27 -3.18
CA LEU A 28 -0.39 -16.40 -2.47
C LEU A 28 1.04 -16.67 -2.95
N LEU A 29 1.47 -17.93 -3.01
CA LEU A 29 2.81 -18.31 -3.47
C LEU A 29 3.09 -17.95 -4.95
N ALA A 30 2.06 -17.81 -5.77
CA ALA A 30 2.19 -17.37 -7.16
C ALA A 30 2.10 -15.86 -7.30
N GLY A 31 1.57 -15.16 -6.31
CA GLY A 31 1.27 -13.74 -6.36
C GLY A 31 2.52 -12.86 -6.40
N LYS A 32 2.42 -11.73 -7.11
CA LYS A 32 3.44 -10.69 -7.22
C LYS A 32 2.87 -9.37 -6.73
N VAL A 33 3.42 -8.81 -5.67
CA VAL A 33 2.93 -7.59 -5.03
C VAL A 33 4.04 -6.55 -4.99
N LEU A 34 3.76 -5.34 -5.44
CA LEU A 34 4.65 -4.20 -5.29
C LEU A 34 4.20 -3.37 -4.08
N VAL A 35 5.09 -3.14 -3.14
CA VAL A 35 4.89 -2.22 -2.03
C VAL A 35 5.72 -0.96 -2.26
N ILE A 36 5.04 0.17 -2.41
CA ILE A 36 5.66 1.47 -2.63
C ILE A 36 5.67 2.21 -1.30
N GLY A 37 6.87 2.45 -0.78
CA GLY A 37 7.13 2.95 0.57
C GLY A 37 7.33 1.81 1.58
N ALA A 38 8.56 1.71 2.12
CA ALA A 38 8.93 0.75 3.16
C ALA A 38 8.98 1.42 4.55
N GLY A 39 8.18 2.49 4.73
CA GLY A 39 8.07 3.26 5.95
C GLY A 39 7.12 2.66 7.00
N GLY A 40 6.32 3.53 7.65
CA GLY A 40 5.38 3.13 8.70
C GLY A 40 4.31 2.15 8.22
N LEU A 41 3.63 2.45 7.10
CA LEU A 41 2.64 1.57 6.49
C LEU A 41 3.28 0.33 5.85
N GLY A 42 4.39 0.53 5.11
CA GLY A 42 5.08 -0.56 4.43
C GLY A 42 5.65 -1.61 5.38
N SER A 43 6.08 -1.24 6.58
CA SER A 43 6.63 -2.19 7.58
C SER A 43 5.66 -3.33 7.92
N PRO A 44 4.43 -3.08 8.38
CA PRO A 44 3.45 -4.14 8.64
C PRO A 44 2.98 -4.82 7.35
N VAL A 45 2.77 -4.08 6.25
CA VAL A 45 2.36 -4.66 4.95
C VAL A 45 3.36 -5.72 4.50
N LEU A 46 4.63 -5.36 4.39
CA LEU A 46 5.71 -6.26 3.96
C LEU A 46 5.85 -7.46 4.90
N SER A 47 5.78 -7.22 6.21
CA SER A 47 5.89 -8.29 7.21
C SER A 47 4.78 -9.32 7.08
N TYR A 48 3.52 -8.87 6.99
CA TYR A 48 2.39 -9.80 6.89
C TYR A 48 2.31 -10.51 5.53
N LEU A 49 2.64 -9.81 4.42
CA LEU A 49 2.65 -10.44 3.11
C LEU A 49 3.78 -11.47 2.96
N ALA A 50 4.97 -11.18 3.51
CA ALA A 50 6.07 -12.13 3.56
C ALA A 50 5.71 -13.34 4.44
N ALA A 51 5.15 -13.12 5.64
CA ALA A 51 4.72 -14.20 6.53
C ALA A 51 3.61 -15.07 5.89
N ALA A 52 2.69 -14.47 5.14
CA ALA A 52 1.64 -15.18 4.40
C ALA A 52 2.17 -15.98 3.20
N GLY A 53 3.40 -15.77 2.78
CA GLY A 53 4.03 -16.46 1.67
C GLY A 53 3.61 -15.93 0.30
N VAL A 54 3.49 -14.62 0.14
CA VAL A 54 3.37 -14.00 -1.19
C VAL A 54 4.66 -14.26 -1.96
N GLY A 55 4.55 -14.86 -3.15
CA GLY A 55 5.69 -15.42 -3.87
C GLY A 55 6.75 -14.40 -4.27
N THR A 56 6.34 -13.21 -4.69
CA THR A 56 7.26 -12.10 -5.04
C THR A 56 6.79 -10.80 -4.40
N LEU A 57 7.67 -10.15 -3.66
CA LEU A 57 7.47 -8.81 -3.11
C LEU A 57 8.47 -7.84 -3.73
N GLY A 58 7.94 -6.89 -4.51
CA GLY A 58 8.68 -5.70 -4.91
C GLY A 58 8.68 -4.69 -3.77
N ILE A 59 9.83 -4.13 -3.44
CA ILE A 59 9.99 -3.11 -2.40
C ILE A 59 10.59 -1.87 -3.02
N CYS A 60 9.84 -0.76 -3.07
CA CYS A 60 10.29 0.50 -3.65
C CYS A 60 10.36 1.59 -2.56
N ASP A 61 11.57 2.02 -2.21
CA ASP A 61 11.84 3.09 -1.25
C ASP A 61 13.27 3.60 -1.45
N GLY A 62 13.46 4.89 -1.64
CA GLY A 62 14.78 5.52 -1.84
C GLY A 62 15.42 6.08 -0.57
N ASP A 63 14.85 5.80 0.60
CA ASP A 63 15.35 6.32 1.87
C ASP A 63 16.33 5.38 2.56
N VAL A 64 17.06 5.96 3.52
CA VAL A 64 17.82 5.22 4.53
C VAL A 64 17.07 5.18 5.86
N VAL A 65 17.40 4.20 6.70
CA VAL A 65 16.88 4.10 8.06
C VAL A 65 17.37 5.29 8.89
N SER A 66 16.48 5.95 9.61
CA SER A 66 16.82 7.04 10.54
C SER A 66 16.21 6.81 11.93
N LEU A 67 16.83 7.39 12.95
CA LEU A 67 16.38 7.23 14.36
C LEU A 67 14.93 7.65 14.55
N SER A 68 14.49 8.75 13.92
CA SER A 68 13.13 9.28 14.01
C SER A 68 12.08 8.37 13.37
N ASN A 69 12.50 7.39 12.58
CA ASN A 69 11.60 6.42 11.96
C ASN A 69 11.24 5.26 12.88
N LEU A 70 12.13 4.86 13.79
CA LEU A 70 12.07 3.60 14.54
C LEU A 70 10.85 3.48 15.47
N GLN A 71 10.23 4.60 15.85
CA GLN A 71 9.01 4.59 16.67
C GLN A 71 7.78 4.03 15.94
N ARG A 72 7.83 3.91 14.58
CA ARG A 72 6.71 3.39 13.77
C ARG A 72 7.12 2.46 12.62
N GLN A 73 8.38 2.47 12.22
CA GLN A 73 8.91 1.62 11.14
C GLN A 73 9.54 0.36 11.74
N ILE A 74 8.68 -0.54 12.25
CA ILE A 74 9.03 -1.70 13.07
C ILE A 74 9.87 -2.77 12.34
N LEU A 75 10.07 -2.60 11.04
CA LEU A 75 10.88 -3.49 10.22
C LEU A 75 12.39 -3.28 10.46
N TYR A 76 12.79 -2.14 11.04
CA TYR A 76 14.17 -1.73 11.20
C TYR A 76 14.63 -1.67 12.65
N THR A 77 15.96 -1.67 12.85
CA THR A 77 16.62 -1.63 14.14
C THR A 77 17.61 -0.47 14.24
N THR A 78 18.06 -0.15 15.44
CA THR A 78 18.97 0.99 15.69
C THR A 78 20.33 0.83 15.02
N ASP A 79 20.84 -0.40 14.91
CA ASP A 79 22.10 -0.71 14.25
C ASP A 79 22.04 -0.66 12.71
N GLU A 80 20.85 -0.47 12.15
CA GLU A 80 20.61 -0.30 10.71
C GLU A 80 20.54 1.19 10.30
N ILE A 81 20.66 2.13 11.23
CA ILE A 81 20.62 3.57 10.91
C ILE A 81 21.67 3.91 9.84
N GLY A 82 21.24 4.62 8.79
CA GLY A 82 22.05 4.99 7.63
C GLY A 82 22.11 3.94 6.52
N GLN A 83 21.58 2.74 6.71
CA GLN A 83 21.51 1.73 5.65
C GLN A 83 20.25 1.92 4.80
N PRO A 84 20.26 1.53 3.50
CA PRO A 84 19.08 1.57 2.63
C PRO A 84 17.93 0.74 3.21
N LYS A 85 16.73 1.33 3.25
CA LYS A 85 15.54 0.65 3.81
C LYS A 85 15.22 -0.65 3.09
N VAL A 86 15.30 -0.66 1.76
CA VAL A 86 14.96 -1.84 0.95
C VAL A 86 15.87 -3.04 1.26
N GLU A 87 17.16 -2.80 1.50
CA GLU A 87 18.13 -3.86 1.83
C GLU A 87 17.90 -4.40 3.25
N CYS A 88 17.64 -3.52 4.23
CA CYS A 88 17.31 -3.92 5.59
C CYS A 88 16.02 -4.74 5.63
N ALA A 89 14.98 -4.28 4.90
CA ALA A 89 13.72 -4.98 4.76
C ALA A 89 13.92 -6.39 4.18
N LYS A 90 14.60 -6.49 3.03
CA LYS A 90 14.90 -7.80 2.40
C LYS A 90 15.62 -8.74 3.37
N ARG A 91 16.66 -8.27 4.05
CA ARG A 91 17.44 -9.08 4.99
C ARG A 91 16.55 -9.69 6.08
N ARG A 92 15.69 -8.88 6.69
CA ARG A 92 14.77 -9.30 7.75
C ARG A 92 13.68 -10.24 7.23
N LEU A 93 13.06 -9.89 6.13
CA LEU A 93 11.94 -10.64 5.56
C LEU A 93 12.39 -11.99 4.97
N SER A 94 13.59 -12.06 4.37
CA SER A 94 14.17 -13.33 3.91
C SER A 94 14.49 -14.28 5.08
N ALA A 95 14.91 -13.73 6.22
CA ALA A 95 15.11 -14.53 7.42
C ALA A 95 13.77 -15.02 8.02
N MET A 96 12.69 -14.27 7.85
CA MET A 96 11.34 -14.65 8.28
C MET A 96 10.75 -15.75 7.39
N ASN A 97 10.84 -15.56 6.06
CA ASN A 97 10.29 -16.50 5.09
C ASN A 97 11.18 -16.64 3.85
N PRO A 98 11.97 -17.73 3.76
CA PRO A 98 12.87 -17.95 2.63
C PRO A 98 12.15 -18.32 1.32
N ASP A 99 10.85 -18.62 1.34
CA ASP A 99 10.06 -18.94 0.15
C ASP A 99 9.74 -17.69 -0.70
N VAL A 100 9.94 -16.48 -0.15
CA VAL A 100 9.60 -15.21 -0.81
C VAL A 100 10.77 -14.67 -1.61
N THR A 101 10.52 -14.29 -2.86
CA THR A 101 11.46 -13.58 -3.70
C THR A 101 11.28 -12.08 -3.51
N PHE A 102 12.39 -11.33 -3.37
CA PHE A 102 12.39 -9.88 -3.19
C PHE A 102 13.04 -9.19 -4.38
N GLU A 103 12.30 -8.26 -5.00
CA GLU A 103 12.77 -7.34 -6.03
C GLU A 103 12.91 -5.94 -5.42
N LEU A 104 14.10 -5.36 -5.44
CA LEU A 104 14.41 -4.10 -4.75
C LEU A 104 14.55 -2.95 -5.73
N TYR A 105 13.92 -1.83 -5.40
CA TYR A 105 13.98 -0.56 -6.11
C TYR A 105 14.45 0.50 -5.11
N ASP A 106 15.79 0.63 -4.98
CA ASP A 106 16.46 1.58 -4.07
C ASP A 106 16.51 2.98 -4.69
N TYR A 107 15.32 3.51 -5.00
CA TYR A 107 15.13 4.85 -5.56
C TYR A 107 13.67 5.30 -5.42
N TYR A 108 13.45 6.59 -5.57
CA TYR A 108 12.10 7.16 -5.56
C TYR A 108 11.37 6.93 -6.86
N LEU A 109 10.06 6.75 -6.77
CA LEU A 109 9.18 6.76 -7.93
C LEU A 109 9.14 8.14 -8.57
N THR A 110 9.16 8.14 -9.89
CA THR A 110 9.02 9.31 -10.73
C THR A 110 8.00 9.05 -11.85
N PRO A 111 7.48 10.09 -12.51
CA PRO A 111 6.62 9.91 -13.68
C PRO A 111 7.26 9.07 -14.81
N ASP A 112 8.59 9.09 -14.90
CA ASP A 112 9.33 8.39 -15.96
C ASP A 112 9.50 6.89 -15.69
N ASN A 113 9.49 6.45 -14.41
CA ASN A 113 9.76 5.05 -14.06
C ASN A 113 8.55 4.27 -13.55
N ILE A 114 7.48 4.93 -13.11
CA ILE A 114 6.37 4.28 -12.41
C ILE A 114 5.67 3.22 -13.28
N MET A 115 5.45 3.49 -14.56
CA MET A 115 4.72 2.57 -15.43
C MET A 115 5.46 1.24 -15.62
N ASP A 116 6.77 1.29 -15.77
CA ASP A 116 7.61 0.09 -15.93
C ASP A 116 7.70 -0.70 -14.62
N ILE A 117 7.79 0.01 -13.49
CA ILE A 117 7.90 -0.62 -12.16
C ILE A 117 6.62 -1.35 -11.78
N ILE A 118 5.42 -0.79 -12.03
CA ILE A 118 4.16 -1.43 -11.66
C ILE A 118 3.77 -2.58 -12.60
N ALA A 119 4.29 -2.60 -13.83
CA ALA A 119 3.87 -3.53 -14.88
C ALA A 119 3.95 -5.02 -14.50
N PRO A 120 5.03 -5.54 -13.88
CA PRO A 120 5.20 -6.98 -13.63
C PRO A 120 4.39 -7.52 -12.45
N TYR A 121 3.70 -6.67 -11.67
CA TYR A 121 3.00 -7.06 -10.44
C TYR A 121 1.49 -7.23 -10.65
N ASP A 122 0.88 -8.11 -9.87
CA ASP A 122 -0.57 -8.35 -9.89
C ASP A 122 -1.35 -7.23 -9.21
N ILE A 123 -0.77 -6.65 -8.15
CA ILE A 123 -1.35 -5.58 -7.35
C ILE A 123 -0.25 -4.69 -6.76
N VAL A 124 -0.57 -3.41 -6.59
CA VAL A 124 0.29 -2.40 -5.97
C VAL A 124 -0.27 -2.01 -4.60
N VAL A 125 0.61 -1.76 -3.63
CA VAL A 125 0.22 -1.23 -2.31
C VAL A 125 0.87 0.14 -2.12
N ASP A 126 0.03 1.17 -2.02
CA ASP A 126 0.45 2.54 -1.73
C ASP A 126 0.68 2.72 -0.22
N CYS A 127 1.94 2.79 0.18
CA CYS A 127 2.41 3.02 1.55
C CYS A 127 3.21 4.32 1.70
N VAL A 128 3.10 5.25 0.73
CA VAL A 128 3.80 6.54 0.77
C VAL A 128 3.08 7.54 1.69
N ASP A 129 3.77 8.60 2.09
CA ASP A 129 3.25 9.63 3.01
C ASP A 129 3.04 11.00 2.34
N THR A 130 3.37 11.14 1.05
CA THR A 130 3.21 12.39 0.32
C THR A 130 2.04 12.34 -0.67
N PHE A 131 1.21 13.37 -0.68
CA PHE A 131 0.05 13.44 -1.60
C PHE A 131 0.49 13.39 -3.06
N ALA A 132 1.55 14.14 -3.44
CA ALA A 132 2.03 14.16 -4.82
C ALA A 132 2.27 12.75 -5.39
N VAL A 133 2.92 11.89 -4.60
CA VAL A 133 3.21 10.50 -5.00
C VAL A 133 1.96 9.63 -4.94
N LYS A 134 1.06 9.83 -3.95
CA LYS A 134 -0.23 9.09 -3.88
C LYS A 134 -1.07 9.29 -5.13
N TYR A 135 -1.21 10.54 -5.59
CA TYR A 135 -1.95 10.85 -6.81
C TYR A 135 -1.26 10.24 -8.04
N MET A 136 0.06 10.30 -8.13
CA MET A 136 0.82 9.67 -9.22
C MET A 136 0.62 8.15 -9.25
N ILE A 137 0.67 7.47 -8.09
CA ILE A 137 0.40 6.02 -7.99
C ILE A 137 -1.02 5.70 -8.44
N ASN A 138 -2.02 6.46 -7.94
CA ASN A 138 -3.42 6.29 -8.37
C ASN A 138 -3.55 6.39 -9.88
N ASP A 139 -3.03 7.47 -10.47
CA ASP A 139 -3.16 7.76 -11.89
C ASP A 139 -2.48 6.68 -12.73
N ALA A 140 -1.24 6.28 -12.36
CA ALA A 140 -0.52 5.21 -13.03
C ALA A 140 -1.26 3.88 -12.97
N CYS A 141 -1.78 3.49 -11.80
CA CYS A 141 -2.50 2.24 -11.62
C CYS A 141 -3.82 2.23 -12.41
N VAL A 142 -4.57 3.34 -12.41
CA VAL A 142 -5.81 3.45 -13.21
C VAL A 142 -5.51 3.37 -14.70
N LEU A 143 -4.54 4.12 -15.20
CA LEU A 143 -4.13 4.12 -16.61
C LEU A 143 -3.62 2.74 -17.07
N ALA A 144 -2.85 2.07 -16.23
CA ALA A 144 -2.34 0.71 -16.49
C ALA A 144 -3.40 -0.39 -16.24
N LYS A 145 -4.61 -0.04 -15.78
CA LYS A 145 -5.64 -1.00 -15.30
C LYS A 145 -5.08 -1.96 -14.24
N LYS A 146 -4.21 -1.46 -13.39
CA LYS A 146 -3.52 -2.20 -12.33
C LYS A 146 -4.32 -2.07 -11.02
N PRO A 147 -4.70 -3.19 -10.38
CA PRO A 147 -5.26 -3.16 -9.03
C PRO A 147 -4.29 -2.51 -8.05
N PHE A 148 -4.83 -1.71 -7.10
CA PHE A 148 -4.00 -1.20 -6.00
C PHE A 148 -4.78 -1.02 -4.71
N VAL A 149 -4.06 -1.03 -3.59
CA VAL A 149 -4.59 -0.76 -2.26
C VAL A 149 -3.95 0.53 -1.75
N HIS A 150 -4.77 1.57 -1.59
CA HIS A 150 -4.38 2.83 -0.97
C HIS A 150 -4.39 2.71 0.56
N GLY A 151 -3.42 3.32 1.23
CA GLY A 151 -3.41 3.58 2.68
C GLY A 151 -2.99 5.01 2.97
N GLY A 152 -3.61 5.62 3.96
CA GLY A 152 -3.27 6.96 4.47
C GLY A 152 -3.36 7.01 5.98
N ILE A 153 -2.51 7.82 6.63
CA ILE A 153 -2.50 7.98 8.09
C ILE A 153 -2.23 9.43 8.48
N LEU A 154 -2.83 9.86 9.58
CA LEU A 154 -2.57 11.14 10.23
C LEU A 154 -2.93 11.04 11.71
N GLY A 155 -1.98 11.34 12.62
CA GLY A 155 -2.23 11.25 14.07
C GLY A 155 -2.62 9.85 14.50
N PHE A 156 -3.85 9.69 15.00
CA PHE A 156 -4.47 8.41 15.35
C PHE A 156 -5.36 7.84 14.24
N SER A 157 -5.62 8.62 13.20
CA SER A 157 -6.57 8.24 12.16
C SER A 157 -5.87 7.67 10.93
N GLY A 158 -6.61 6.87 10.17
CA GLY A 158 -6.14 6.37 8.89
C GLY A 158 -7.27 5.94 7.98
N GLN A 159 -6.91 5.59 6.75
CA GLN A 159 -7.88 5.19 5.74
C GLN A 159 -7.32 4.12 4.82
N VAL A 160 -8.22 3.30 4.27
CA VAL A 160 -7.90 2.24 3.30
C VAL A 160 -8.96 2.19 2.20
N LEU A 161 -8.51 2.03 0.97
CA LEU A 161 -9.34 1.84 -0.22
C LEU A 161 -8.68 0.79 -1.12
N THR A 162 -9.47 -0.11 -1.69
CA THR A 162 -9.03 -1.01 -2.76
C THR A 162 -9.61 -0.53 -4.09
N CYS A 163 -8.76 -0.26 -5.06
CA CYS A 163 -9.15 0.13 -6.40
C CYS A 163 -8.87 -1.00 -7.40
N LEU A 164 -9.91 -1.43 -8.08
CA LEU A 164 -9.85 -2.35 -9.21
C LEU A 164 -10.22 -1.61 -10.51
N PRO A 165 -9.83 -2.12 -11.68
CA PRO A 165 -10.33 -1.58 -12.94
C PRO A 165 -11.86 -1.53 -12.97
N GLY A 166 -12.42 -0.34 -13.22
CA GLY A 166 -13.86 -0.11 -13.24
C GLY A 166 -14.51 0.20 -11.89
N THR A 167 -13.75 0.30 -10.81
CA THR A 167 -14.24 0.79 -9.51
C THR A 167 -13.79 2.23 -9.24
N ALA A 168 -14.38 2.89 -8.21
CA ALA A 168 -13.95 4.21 -7.77
C ALA A 168 -12.48 4.19 -7.39
N CYS A 169 -11.71 5.17 -7.90
CA CYS A 169 -10.30 5.34 -7.59
C CYS A 169 -10.10 6.38 -6.47
N PHE A 170 -8.85 6.60 -6.04
CA PHE A 170 -8.54 7.57 -4.98
C PHE A 170 -9.06 8.98 -5.33
N ARG A 171 -8.95 9.41 -6.61
CA ARG A 171 -9.48 10.72 -7.06
C ARG A 171 -11.00 10.82 -7.04
N CYS A 172 -11.74 9.73 -7.00
CA CYS A 172 -13.19 9.79 -6.81
C CYS A 172 -13.56 10.27 -5.41
N PHE A 173 -12.77 9.94 -4.39
CA PHE A 173 -12.94 10.40 -3.01
C PHE A 173 -12.23 11.74 -2.76
N PHE A 174 -11.05 11.93 -3.35
CA PHE A 174 -10.19 13.09 -3.18
C PHE A 174 -9.75 13.61 -4.55
N ARG A 175 -10.57 14.48 -5.16
CA ARG A 175 -10.38 14.90 -6.54
C ARG A 175 -9.01 15.53 -6.79
N ASP A 176 -8.62 16.46 -5.94
CA ASP A 176 -7.41 17.24 -6.05
C ASP A 176 -6.59 17.18 -4.76
N PRO A 177 -5.26 17.33 -4.83
CA PRO A 177 -4.43 17.43 -3.64
C PRO A 177 -4.89 18.58 -2.75
N PRO A 178 -4.98 18.37 -1.43
CA PRO A 178 -5.30 19.46 -0.51
C PRO A 178 -4.18 20.52 -0.52
N PRO A 179 -4.50 21.81 -0.25
CA PRO A 179 -3.49 22.84 -0.07
C PRO A 179 -2.48 22.47 1.02
N LYS A 180 -1.21 22.87 0.84
CA LYS A 180 -0.13 22.55 1.80
C LYS A 180 -0.44 23.01 3.21
N GLU A 181 -1.08 24.17 3.35
CA GLU A 181 -1.38 24.83 4.63
C GLU A 181 -2.41 24.06 5.46
N VAL A 182 -3.29 23.31 4.81
CA VAL A 182 -4.36 22.52 5.49
C VAL A 182 -4.07 21.04 5.56
N SER A 183 -2.94 20.62 4.99
CA SER A 183 -2.55 19.21 4.95
C SER A 183 -1.09 19.03 5.34
N PRO A 184 -0.80 19.16 6.63
CA PRO A 184 0.56 18.95 7.12
C PRO A 184 1.01 17.51 6.85
N SER A 185 2.30 17.35 6.57
CA SER A 185 2.92 16.04 6.49
C SER A 185 2.88 15.30 7.83
N CYS A 186 3.04 13.97 7.82
CA CYS A 186 3.17 13.21 9.07
C CYS A 186 4.33 13.70 9.95
N ALA A 187 5.35 14.34 9.36
CA ALA A 187 6.47 14.94 10.10
C ALA A 187 6.05 16.21 10.85
N GLU A 188 5.10 16.96 10.32
CA GLU A 188 4.60 18.22 10.91
C GLU A 188 3.44 17.99 11.88
N ALA A 189 2.49 17.12 11.51
CA ALA A 189 1.30 16.83 12.32
C ALA A 189 1.52 15.74 13.38
N GLY A 190 2.55 14.92 13.21
CA GLY A 190 2.80 13.76 14.05
C GLY A 190 1.93 12.54 13.70
N VAL A 191 2.37 11.38 14.14
CA VAL A 191 1.65 10.11 14.00
C VAL A 191 2.01 9.19 15.16
N VAL A 192 1.00 8.53 15.72
CA VAL A 192 1.21 7.51 16.77
C VAL A 192 1.70 6.23 16.10
N GLY A 193 2.76 5.61 16.65
CA GLY A 193 3.44 4.49 15.99
C GLY A 193 2.58 3.27 15.70
N VAL A 194 1.49 3.04 16.45
CA VAL A 194 0.56 1.94 16.19
C VAL A 194 -0.42 2.21 15.03
N THR A 195 -0.67 3.49 14.69
CA THR A 195 -1.60 3.85 13.61
C THR A 195 -1.21 3.20 12.26
N PRO A 196 0.04 3.36 11.77
CA PRO A 196 0.45 2.65 10.56
C PRO A 196 0.43 1.13 10.73
N GLY A 197 0.58 0.61 11.95
CA GLY A 197 0.50 -0.82 12.24
C GLY A 197 -0.85 -1.42 11.88
N PHE A 198 -1.95 -0.85 12.36
CA PHE A 198 -3.28 -1.39 12.04
C PHE A 198 -3.75 -1.03 10.62
N ILE A 199 -3.45 0.17 10.09
CA ILE A 199 -3.80 0.53 8.70
C ILE A 199 -3.02 -0.35 7.70
N GLY A 200 -1.72 -0.54 7.89
CA GLY A 200 -0.94 -1.44 7.02
C GLY A 200 -1.40 -2.91 7.12
N SER A 201 -1.87 -3.35 8.30
CA SER A 201 -2.46 -4.69 8.44
C SER A 201 -3.78 -4.82 7.66
N LEU A 202 -4.60 -3.76 7.60
CA LEU A 202 -5.80 -3.71 6.75
C LEU A 202 -5.42 -3.73 5.26
N GLN A 203 -4.39 -2.98 4.84
CA GLN A 203 -3.89 -3.04 3.46
C GLN A 203 -3.41 -4.45 3.10
N ALA A 204 -2.62 -5.10 3.97
CA ALA A 204 -2.18 -6.48 3.76
C ALA A 204 -3.36 -7.46 3.68
N THR A 205 -4.42 -7.25 4.48
CA THR A 205 -5.65 -8.04 4.43
C THR A 205 -6.34 -7.91 3.06
N GLU A 206 -6.44 -6.71 2.51
CA GLU A 206 -6.99 -6.47 1.17
C GLU A 206 -6.19 -7.21 0.09
N VAL A 207 -4.85 -7.17 0.16
CA VAL A 207 -3.97 -7.90 -0.76
C VAL A 207 -4.19 -9.42 -0.67
N VAL A 208 -4.26 -9.98 0.55
CA VAL A 208 -4.52 -11.42 0.76
C VAL A 208 -5.89 -11.80 0.18
N LYS A 209 -6.93 -11.00 0.43
CA LYS A 209 -8.27 -11.23 -0.14
C LYS A 209 -8.23 -11.19 -1.67
N PHE A 210 -7.55 -10.21 -2.25
CA PHE A 210 -7.41 -10.08 -3.69
C PHE A 210 -6.75 -11.31 -4.31
N LEU A 211 -5.59 -11.71 -3.82
CA LEU A 211 -4.83 -12.85 -4.37
C LEU A 211 -5.56 -14.18 -4.20
N THR A 212 -6.25 -14.38 -3.09
CA THR A 212 -6.97 -15.65 -2.79
C THR A 212 -8.38 -15.69 -3.36
N GLY A 213 -8.94 -14.56 -3.79
CA GLY A 213 -10.32 -14.42 -4.19
C GLY A 213 -11.31 -14.59 -3.03
N THR A 214 -10.91 -14.28 -1.81
CA THR A 214 -11.67 -14.51 -0.58
C THR A 214 -12.26 -13.22 -0.02
N GLY A 215 -13.49 -13.30 0.48
CA GLY A 215 -14.18 -12.17 1.13
C GLY A 215 -14.59 -11.08 0.15
N THR A 216 -14.88 -9.88 0.69
CA THR A 216 -15.29 -8.70 -0.07
C THR A 216 -14.21 -7.63 0.07
N LEU A 217 -13.73 -7.12 -1.06
CA LEU A 217 -12.75 -6.03 -1.10
C LEU A 217 -13.42 -4.68 -0.77
N LEU A 218 -12.62 -3.74 -0.29
CA LEU A 218 -13.03 -2.34 -0.06
C LEU A 218 -13.07 -1.56 -1.39
N THR A 219 -13.75 -2.13 -2.40
CA THR A 219 -13.99 -1.44 -3.68
C THR A 219 -15.16 -0.49 -3.55
N ASN A 220 -15.07 0.69 -4.15
CA ASN A 220 -16.06 1.76 -4.02
C ASN A 220 -16.35 2.17 -2.57
N THR A 221 -15.44 1.82 -1.65
CA THR A 221 -15.60 2.05 -0.22
C THR A 221 -14.30 2.55 0.37
N LEU A 222 -14.28 3.77 0.88
CA LEU A 222 -13.20 4.27 1.71
C LEU A 222 -13.50 3.88 3.17
N LEU A 223 -12.69 3.00 3.74
CA LEU A 223 -12.71 2.71 5.16
C LEU A 223 -11.89 3.78 5.88
N VAL A 224 -12.53 4.53 6.77
CA VAL A 224 -11.88 5.51 7.65
C VAL A 224 -11.85 4.96 9.07
N VAL A 225 -10.70 5.07 9.72
CA VAL A 225 -10.50 4.57 11.08
C VAL A 225 -10.05 5.71 11.97
N HIS A 226 -10.76 5.95 13.06
CA HIS A 226 -10.42 6.87 14.14
C HIS A 226 -9.92 6.04 15.32
N GLY A 227 -8.60 5.94 15.47
CA GLY A 227 -7.97 5.04 16.42
C GLY A 227 -8.06 5.52 17.89
N ASP A 228 -8.30 6.80 18.12
CA ASP A 228 -8.53 7.39 19.44
C ASP A 228 -9.88 6.97 20.04
N ASP A 229 -10.94 6.88 19.21
CA ASP A 229 -12.27 6.44 19.61
C ASP A 229 -12.59 4.99 19.19
N MET A 230 -11.67 4.33 18.46
CA MET A 230 -11.86 3.00 17.87
C MET A 230 -13.10 2.91 16.96
N GLU A 231 -13.40 4.02 16.28
CA GLU A 231 -14.50 4.09 15.31
C GLU A 231 -14.01 3.69 13.90
N PHE A 232 -14.87 2.92 13.21
CA PHE A 232 -14.65 2.48 11.83
C PHE A 232 -15.82 2.96 10.97
N ALA A 233 -15.58 3.99 10.17
CA ALA A 233 -16.57 4.54 9.25
C ALA A 233 -16.34 4.04 7.82
N ARG A 234 -17.42 3.84 7.06
CA ARG A 234 -17.39 3.45 5.65
C ARG A 234 -18.05 4.55 4.83
N LEU A 235 -17.27 5.14 3.92
CA LEU A 235 -17.77 6.07 2.92
C LEU A 235 -17.95 5.31 1.62
N GLU A 236 -19.19 5.07 1.21
CA GLU A 236 -19.54 4.25 0.06
C GLU A 236 -19.91 5.12 -1.14
N MET A 237 -19.47 4.70 -2.32
CA MET A 237 -19.84 5.28 -3.61
C MET A 237 -20.51 4.20 -4.47
N PRO A 238 -21.50 4.58 -5.32
CA PRO A 238 -22.15 3.62 -6.22
C PRO A 238 -21.20 3.05 -7.28
N GLY A 239 -20.09 3.73 -7.55
CA GLY A 239 -19.09 3.37 -8.56
C GLY A 239 -18.13 4.53 -8.81
N PRO A 240 -17.38 4.52 -9.93
CA PRO A 240 -16.54 5.64 -10.31
C PRO A 240 -17.34 6.93 -10.45
N ASP A 241 -16.77 8.05 -9.99
CA ASP A 241 -17.33 9.39 -10.26
C ASP A 241 -17.25 9.66 -11.78
N GLU A 242 -18.37 10.00 -12.39
CA GLU A 242 -18.46 10.25 -13.85
C GLU A 242 -17.52 11.36 -14.31
N ASP A 243 -17.28 12.35 -13.47
CA ASP A 243 -16.40 13.50 -13.74
C ASP A 243 -14.95 13.27 -13.24
N CYS A 244 -14.61 12.07 -12.75
CA CYS A 244 -13.25 11.80 -12.30
C CYS A 244 -12.24 12.03 -13.44
N PRO A 245 -11.18 12.83 -13.24
CA PRO A 245 -10.23 13.15 -14.31
C PRO A 245 -9.43 11.94 -14.81
N VAL A 246 -9.43 10.82 -14.10
CA VAL A 246 -8.62 9.63 -14.45
C VAL A 246 -9.47 8.42 -14.79
N CYS A 247 -10.50 8.10 -14.01
CA CYS A 247 -11.33 6.90 -14.22
C CYS A 247 -12.78 7.21 -14.62
N GLY A 248 -13.14 8.50 -14.79
CA GLY A 248 -14.48 8.94 -15.18
C GLY A 248 -14.83 8.63 -16.64
N LYS A 249 -16.00 9.08 -17.07
CA LYS A 249 -16.49 8.85 -18.45
C LYS A 249 -15.66 9.61 -19.51
N HIS A 250 -15.09 10.75 -19.14
CA HIS A 250 -14.30 11.61 -20.03
C HIS A 250 -12.98 11.97 -19.35
N PRO A 251 -12.05 10.99 -19.18
CA PRO A 251 -10.80 11.24 -18.46
C PRO A 251 -9.94 12.28 -19.17
N THR A 252 -9.40 13.23 -18.42
CA THR A 252 -8.51 14.28 -18.90
C THR A 252 -7.04 13.98 -18.61
N SER A 253 -6.77 13.15 -17.59
CA SER A 253 -5.41 12.69 -17.27
C SER A 253 -5.03 11.52 -18.18
N VAL A 254 -3.98 11.71 -18.96
CA VAL A 254 -3.45 10.71 -19.93
C VAL A 254 -2.10 10.14 -19.53
N LYS A 255 -1.49 10.66 -18.47
CA LYS A 255 -0.21 10.20 -17.92
C LYS A 255 -0.18 10.39 -16.40
N ALA A 256 0.67 9.62 -15.75
CA ALA A 256 0.93 9.78 -14.32
C ALA A 256 1.95 10.90 -14.11
N GLU A 257 1.58 11.89 -13.32
CA GLU A 257 2.44 13.03 -12.99
C GLU A 257 2.46 13.24 -11.47
N LEU A 258 3.52 13.88 -10.96
CA LEU A 258 3.52 14.35 -9.58
C LEU A 258 2.49 15.48 -9.46
N ALA A 259 1.50 15.27 -8.62
CA ALA A 259 0.47 16.26 -8.40
C ALA A 259 1.03 17.47 -7.64
N GLU A 260 0.85 18.67 -8.19
CA GLU A 260 1.18 19.91 -7.49
C GLU A 260 0.15 20.17 -6.38
N GLN A 261 0.65 20.43 -5.17
CA GLN A 261 -0.22 20.92 -4.09
C GLN A 261 -0.44 22.42 -4.26
N PRO A 262 -1.70 22.88 -4.37
CA PRO A 262 -1.97 24.30 -4.48
C PRO A 262 -1.51 25.04 -3.21
N VAL A 263 -1.04 26.28 -3.37
CA VAL A 263 -0.76 27.20 -2.28
C VAL A 263 -2.02 27.98 -1.99
N CYS A 264 -2.47 28.06 -0.73
CA CYS A 264 -3.59 28.89 -0.35
C CYS A 264 -3.21 30.37 -0.57
N GLU A 265 -3.82 31.03 -1.53
CA GLU A 265 -3.78 32.51 -1.59
C GLU A 265 -4.62 33.01 -0.41
N ILE A 266 -3.95 33.45 0.65
CA ILE A 266 -4.61 34.19 1.73
C ILE A 266 -5.06 35.51 1.09
N ARG A 267 -6.34 35.60 0.72
CA ARG A 267 -6.93 36.88 0.36
C ARG A 267 -6.88 37.77 1.60
N SER A 268 -5.95 38.73 1.57
CA SER A 268 -5.81 39.80 2.56
C SER A 268 -7.06 40.64 2.69
#